data_f11522c1300719dfc40d74a2d4565645
#
_entry.id   f11522c1300719dfc40d74a2d4565645
#
_cell.length_a   1.000
_cell.length_b   1.000
_cell.length_c   1.000
_cell.angle_alpha   90.00
_cell.angle_beta   90.00
_cell.angle_gamma   90.00
#
_symmetry.space_group_name_H-M   'P 1'
#
loop_
_entity.id
_entity.type
_entity.pdbx_description
1 polymer ?
#
loop_
_entity_poly.entity_id
_entity_poly.type
_entity_poly.pdbx_seq_one_letter_code
_entity_poly.pdbx_strand_id
1 'polypeptide(L)'
;MKRLFLSVFMLLVAFATFAQSRPKLIVGIAVDQMRWDYLHRYYNLYCEGGFKRLMNEGFDCENTMINYIPAITAVGHTSIYTGAVPSIHGIQANNFLLNGKMTYCTADSTVSGVGTDSKAGQMSPRNMLTTTIGDELKVATNFKSRVFGVSIKDRAAILPAGHAADAAYWIDSKQSKFITSTYYMKQLPAWVEKYNKKISKYTSDQISYSPVGNEVTIDMAKNVISNEKLGQQGETDMLCVSFSSTDKIGHKYGTHCQIIQDQFVDLDKRLADFFNYLDQTIGKDEYLVFLTADHGAANNILMNQEHGIPAGGFFYKQELKDLNSYLQKKYNTTANLARYIMSYNVVLDHDAIAKAGLKLRTVKNDVVKYFQDKEYVAYAVNMDRVESATVPSYIKEKMINGYCRKRNGDIQLIMQPGWYEIYGDKIDEGTTHGAWNPYDAHIPFLMMGWGVKHGKTNHPTYITDIAATICNLVHIQMPNGCIGNAVEMK
;
A
#
# COMPACT_ATOMS: atom_id res chain seq x y z
N MET A 1 -34.92 49.58 -17.19
CA MET A 1 -33.49 49.27 -17.37
C MET A 1 -32.73 49.09 -16.03
N LYS A 2 -32.71 50.04 -15.09
CA LYS A 2 -31.98 49.88 -13.80
C LYS A 2 -32.42 48.66 -12.96
N ARG A 3 -33.69 48.28 -12.91
CA ARG A 3 -34.16 47.08 -12.18
C ARG A 3 -33.78 45.78 -12.87
N LEU A 4 -33.71 45.76 -14.19
CA LEU A 4 -33.24 44.58 -14.95
C LEU A 4 -31.71 44.34 -14.75
N PHE A 5 -30.93 45.44 -14.73
CA PHE A 5 -29.50 45.36 -14.44
C PHE A 5 -29.20 44.86 -13.02
N LEU A 6 -30.00 45.29 -12.03
CA LEU A 6 -29.84 44.88 -10.64
C LEU A 6 -30.18 43.39 -10.47
N SER A 7 -31.24 42.90 -11.14
CA SER A 7 -31.63 41.49 -11.12
C SER A 7 -30.62 40.57 -11.80
N VAL A 8 -30.01 41.00 -12.93
CA VAL A 8 -28.94 40.26 -13.62
C VAL A 8 -27.67 40.25 -12.80
N PHE A 9 -27.36 41.36 -12.12
CA PHE A 9 -26.17 41.45 -11.25
C PHE A 9 -26.34 40.56 -9.98
N MET A 10 -27.54 40.53 -9.37
CA MET A 10 -27.85 39.61 -8.26
C MET A 10 -27.81 38.14 -8.69
N LEU A 11 -28.30 37.78 -9.90
CA LEU A 11 -28.17 36.45 -10.44
C LEU A 11 -26.68 36.05 -10.68
N LEU A 12 -25.88 36.95 -11.23
CA LEU A 12 -24.45 36.73 -11.42
C LEU A 12 -23.66 36.56 -10.11
N VAL A 13 -24.02 37.33 -9.07
CA VAL A 13 -23.44 37.20 -7.73
C VAL A 13 -23.89 35.89 -7.07
N ALA A 14 -25.17 35.49 -7.26
CA ALA A 14 -25.66 34.21 -6.75
C ALA A 14 -24.97 33.00 -7.40
N PHE A 15 -24.64 33.06 -8.68
CA PHE A 15 -23.83 32.01 -9.36
C PHE A 15 -22.37 32.00 -8.95
N ALA A 16 -21.79 33.11 -8.51
CA ALA A 16 -20.41 33.17 -8.03
C ALA A 16 -20.23 32.56 -6.63
N THR A 17 -21.31 32.34 -5.87
CA THR A 17 -21.24 31.81 -4.48
C THR A 17 -21.34 30.30 -4.38
N PHE A 18 -21.46 29.55 -5.48
CA PHE A 18 -21.51 28.08 -5.48
C PHE A 18 -20.25 27.41 -6.02
N ALA A 19 -19.13 28.10 -6.12
CA ALA A 19 -17.87 27.41 -6.27
C ALA A 19 -17.59 26.68 -4.95
N GLN A 20 -17.88 25.39 -4.93
CA GLN A 20 -17.62 24.53 -3.78
C GLN A 20 -16.13 24.59 -3.46
N SER A 21 -15.77 25.15 -2.31
CA SER A 21 -14.37 25.28 -1.92
C SER A 21 -13.77 23.89 -1.77
N ARG A 22 -12.52 23.74 -2.18
CA ARG A 22 -11.71 22.53 -2.01
C ARG A 22 -10.43 22.89 -1.28
N PRO A 23 -9.73 21.92 -0.64
CA PRO A 23 -8.43 22.21 -0.05
C PRO A 23 -7.44 22.61 -1.16
N LYS A 24 -6.45 23.41 -0.82
CA LYS A 24 -5.35 23.74 -1.74
C LYS A 24 -4.47 22.52 -2.04
N LEU A 25 -4.30 21.65 -1.02
CA LEU A 25 -3.44 20.47 -1.10
C LEU A 25 -4.05 19.29 -0.36
N ILE A 26 -4.04 18.12 -0.99
CA ILE A 26 -4.32 16.82 -0.35
C ILE A 26 -2.98 16.14 -0.09
N VAL A 27 -2.71 15.72 1.14
CA VAL A 27 -1.52 14.95 1.50
C VAL A 27 -1.96 13.58 2.00
N GLY A 28 -1.69 12.54 1.22
CA GLY A 28 -1.89 11.15 1.63
C GLY A 28 -0.60 10.58 2.20
N ILE A 29 -0.63 10.15 3.46
CA ILE A 29 0.51 9.55 4.14
C ILE A 29 0.24 8.07 4.38
N ALA A 30 1.07 7.20 3.79
CA ALA A 30 1.10 5.78 4.10
C ALA A 30 2.35 5.48 4.95
N VAL A 31 2.17 4.85 6.11
CA VAL A 31 3.28 4.36 6.94
C VAL A 31 3.34 2.84 6.77
N ASP A 32 4.30 2.39 5.97
CA ASP A 32 4.46 1.00 5.56
C ASP A 32 4.67 0.08 6.79
N GLN A 33 3.85 -0.96 6.89
CA GLN A 33 3.83 -1.93 8.00
C GLN A 33 3.42 -1.32 9.37
N MET A 34 2.67 -0.21 9.37
CA MET A 34 2.22 0.37 10.63
C MET A 34 1.01 -0.36 11.19
N ARG A 35 1.19 -1.10 12.27
CA ARG A 35 0.11 -1.67 13.06
C ARG A 35 -0.70 -0.56 13.74
N TRP A 36 -2.02 -0.74 13.81
CA TRP A 36 -2.89 0.19 14.52
C TRP A 36 -2.47 0.39 16.00
N ASP A 37 -2.04 -0.69 16.67
CA ASP A 37 -1.66 -0.62 18.08
C ASP A 37 -0.41 0.23 18.36
N TYR A 38 0.40 0.58 17.35
CA TYR A 38 1.54 1.48 17.54
C TYR A 38 1.12 2.90 17.93
N LEU A 39 -0.07 3.38 17.54
CA LEU A 39 -0.61 4.66 17.99
C LEU A 39 -0.78 4.70 19.51
N HIS A 40 -1.19 3.60 20.12
CA HIS A 40 -1.45 3.47 21.56
C HIS A 40 -0.23 2.97 22.32
N ARG A 41 0.52 2.03 21.77
CA ARG A 41 1.71 1.44 22.39
C ARG A 41 2.77 2.48 22.70
N TYR A 42 2.98 3.43 21.79
CA TYR A 42 3.99 4.46 21.93
C TYR A 42 3.41 5.84 22.28
N TYR A 43 2.12 5.91 22.63
CA TYR A 43 1.41 7.19 22.86
C TYR A 43 2.15 8.15 23.80
N ASN A 44 2.66 7.64 24.93
CA ASN A 44 3.37 8.47 25.93
C ASN A 44 4.74 8.98 25.45
N LEU A 45 5.26 8.45 24.36
CA LEU A 45 6.54 8.85 23.76
C LEU A 45 6.36 9.86 22.62
N TYR A 46 5.14 9.99 22.10
CA TYR A 46 4.82 10.90 21.00
C TYR A 46 4.71 12.36 21.49
N CYS A 47 5.18 13.27 20.63
CA CYS A 47 5.00 14.71 20.84
C CYS A 47 3.57 15.17 20.48
N GLU A 48 3.19 16.36 20.91
CA GLU A 48 1.84 16.88 20.68
C GLU A 48 1.55 17.22 19.21
N GLY A 49 2.59 17.51 18.41
CA GLY A 49 2.43 17.97 17.03
C GLY A 49 2.37 16.89 15.95
N GLY A 50 2.68 15.63 16.28
CA GLY A 50 2.75 14.51 15.35
C GLY A 50 1.48 13.63 15.36
N PHE A 51 1.61 12.35 15.72
CA PHE A 51 0.47 11.43 15.77
C PHE A 51 -0.62 11.91 16.73
N LYS A 52 -0.24 12.51 17.87
CA LYS A 52 -1.24 13.07 18.80
C LYS A 52 -2.04 14.22 18.19
N ARG A 53 -1.43 15.07 17.36
CA ARG A 53 -2.17 16.11 16.64
C ARG A 53 -3.23 15.51 15.72
N LEU A 54 -2.89 14.48 14.96
CA LEU A 54 -3.83 13.77 14.10
C LEU A 54 -5.00 13.17 14.90
N MET A 55 -4.72 12.56 16.06
CA MET A 55 -5.76 11.95 16.92
C MET A 55 -6.62 13.00 17.64
N ASN A 56 -6.01 14.12 18.09
CA ASN A 56 -6.66 15.09 18.96
C ASN A 56 -7.31 16.26 18.20
N GLU A 57 -6.85 16.61 16.99
CA GLU A 57 -7.44 17.66 16.15
C GLU A 57 -8.20 17.10 14.95
N GLY A 58 -7.99 15.83 14.60
CA GLY A 58 -8.54 15.17 13.43
C GLY A 58 -9.72 14.23 13.69
N PHE A 59 -9.99 13.35 12.74
CA PHE A 59 -10.96 12.27 12.84
C PHE A 59 -10.25 10.91 12.80
N ASP A 60 -10.50 10.08 13.81
CA ASP A 60 -9.89 8.76 13.97
C ASP A 60 -10.89 7.64 13.68
N CYS A 61 -10.58 6.81 12.69
CA CYS A 61 -11.30 5.57 12.39
C CYS A 61 -10.60 4.40 13.12
N GLU A 62 -10.98 4.17 14.38
CA GLU A 62 -10.31 3.23 15.29
C GLU A 62 -10.41 1.75 14.86
N ASN A 63 -11.27 1.41 13.89
CA ASN A 63 -11.52 0.02 13.47
C ASN A 63 -11.44 -0.11 11.94
N THR A 64 -10.30 0.26 11.37
CA THR A 64 -10.07 0.13 9.92
C THR A 64 -9.34 -1.14 9.59
N MET A 65 -9.95 -1.97 8.73
CA MET A 65 -9.46 -3.30 8.40
C MET A 65 -9.17 -3.47 6.92
N ILE A 66 -8.17 -4.28 6.60
CA ILE A 66 -7.95 -4.78 5.25
C ILE A 66 -8.96 -5.89 4.96
N ASN A 67 -9.70 -5.76 3.88
CA ASN A 67 -10.81 -6.65 3.49
C ASN A 67 -10.45 -7.65 2.38
N TYR A 68 -9.16 -7.96 2.19
CA TYR A 68 -8.66 -8.92 1.21
C TYR A 68 -7.42 -9.69 1.74
N ILE A 69 -6.93 -10.66 0.97
CA ILE A 69 -5.69 -11.41 1.11
C ILE A 69 -5.00 -11.40 -0.27
N PRO A 70 -3.66 -11.15 -0.32
CA PRO A 70 -2.71 -10.92 0.76
C PRO A 70 -2.59 -9.44 1.18
N ALA A 71 -2.30 -9.19 2.46
CA ALA A 71 -1.98 -7.86 3.00
C ALA A 71 -0.49 -7.54 2.75
N ILE A 72 -0.19 -6.98 1.59
CA ILE A 72 1.18 -6.79 1.05
C ILE A 72 1.33 -5.37 0.49
N THR A 73 2.54 -4.80 0.56
CA THR A 73 2.86 -3.40 0.24
C THR A 73 2.21 -2.89 -1.07
N ALA A 74 2.45 -3.56 -2.21
CA ALA A 74 1.91 -3.08 -3.48
C ALA A 74 0.37 -3.07 -3.49
N VAL A 75 -0.24 -4.07 -2.86
CA VAL A 75 -1.69 -4.24 -2.78
C VAL A 75 -2.29 -3.15 -1.90
N GLY A 76 -1.74 -2.97 -0.68
CA GLY A 76 -2.22 -1.97 0.27
C GLY A 76 -2.14 -0.55 -0.28
N HIS A 77 -0.97 -0.16 -0.80
CA HIS A 77 -0.80 1.15 -1.43
C HIS A 77 -1.79 1.38 -2.58
N THR A 78 -2.03 0.36 -3.41
CA THR A 78 -3.03 0.47 -4.47
C THR A 78 -4.43 0.63 -3.91
N SER A 79 -4.82 -0.19 -2.94
CA SER A 79 -6.19 -0.16 -2.38
C SER A 79 -6.51 1.15 -1.65
N ILE A 80 -5.55 1.75 -0.93
CA ILE A 80 -5.71 3.06 -0.28
C ILE A 80 -6.17 4.13 -1.27
N TYR A 81 -5.52 4.20 -2.43
CA TYR A 81 -5.72 5.29 -3.38
C TYR A 81 -6.72 4.99 -4.49
N THR A 82 -7.10 3.72 -4.67
CA THR A 82 -8.14 3.33 -5.65
C THR A 82 -9.50 3.05 -5.03
N GLY A 83 -9.56 2.79 -3.71
CA GLY A 83 -10.77 2.29 -3.05
C GLY A 83 -11.21 0.91 -3.57
N ALA A 84 -10.35 0.22 -4.31
CA ALA A 84 -10.61 -1.07 -4.91
C ALA A 84 -9.85 -2.19 -4.19
N VAL A 85 -10.25 -3.44 -4.44
CA VAL A 85 -9.60 -4.66 -3.96
C VAL A 85 -8.77 -5.30 -5.07
N PRO A 86 -7.82 -6.21 -4.77
CA PRO A 86 -6.95 -6.85 -5.75
C PRO A 86 -7.67 -7.50 -6.94
N SER A 87 -8.83 -8.09 -6.73
CA SER A 87 -9.64 -8.68 -7.82
C SER A 87 -10.07 -7.65 -8.88
N ILE A 88 -10.13 -6.36 -8.52
CA ILE A 88 -10.54 -5.25 -9.38
C ILE A 88 -9.33 -4.47 -9.88
N HIS A 89 -8.48 -3.94 -8.97
CA HIS A 89 -7.33 -3.13 -9.39
C HIS A 89 -6.17 -3.95 -10.00
N GLY A 90 -6.21 -5.28 -9.88
CA GLY A 90 -5.31 -6.20 -10.56
C GLY A 90 -3.90 -6.33 -9.98
N ILE A 91 -3.50 -5.57 -8.98
CA ILE A 91 -2.23 -5.72 -8.26
C ILE A 91 -2.42 -6.78 -7.18
N GLN A 92 -1.87 -7.99 -7.40
CA GLN A 92 -2.14 -9.16 -6.57
C GLN A 92 -1.13 -9.36 -5.44
N ALA A 93 0.09 -8.88 -5.63
CA ALA A 93 1.21 -8.93 -4.71
C ALA A 93 2.32 -8.00 -5.21
N ASN A 94 3.49 -7.99 -4.55
CA ASN A 94 4.68 -7.32 -5.11
C ASN A 94 5.14 -7.98 -6.43
N ASN A 95 4.96 -9.29 -6.54
CA ASN A 95 5.13 -10.05 -7.79
C ASN A 95 3.90 -10.91 -8.01
N PHE A 96 3.40 -10.98 -9.23
CA PHE A 96 2.23 -11.78 -9.61
C PHE A 96 2.32 -12.26 -11.05
N LEU A 97 1.43 -13.16 -11.44
CA LEU A 97 1.39 -13.66 -12.80
C LEU A 97 0.81 -12.60 -13.75
N LEU A 98 1.55 -12.28 -14.80
CA LEU A 98 1.04 -11.49 -15.92
C LEU A 98 1.36 -12.24 -17.22
N ASN A 99 0.31 -12.65 -17.95
CA ASN A 99 0.45 -13.48 -19.14
C ASN A 99 1.30 -14.76 -18.90
N GLY A 100 1.09 -15.42 -17.77
CA GLY A 100 1.77 -16.64 -17.36
C GLY A 100 3.24 -16.45 -16.90
N LYS A 101 3.72 -15.22 -16.82
CA LYS A 101 5.07 -14.89 -16.35
C LYS A 101 5.02 -14.16 -15.01
N MET A 102 5.94 -14.50 -14.12
CA MET A 102 6.12 -13.79 -12.87
C MET A 102 6.61 -12.38 -13.17
N THR A 103 5.84 -11.38 -12.78
CA THR A 103 6.07 -9.96 -13.10
C THR A 103 6.00 -9.13 -11.83
N TYR A 104 6.94 -8.23 -11.65
CA TYR A 104 6.92 -7.26 -10.57
C TYR A 104 5.85 -6.19 -10.81
N CYS A 105 5.17 -5.75 -9.75
CA CYS A 105 3.94 -4.96 -9.84
C CYS A 105 4.05 -3.65 -10.64
N THR A 106 5.19 -2.97 -10.57
CA THR A 106 5.47 -1.73 -11.31
C THR A 106 6.38 -1.91 -12.51
N ALA A 107 6.87 -3.14 -12.80
CA ALA A 107 7.78 -3.38 -13.90
C ALA A 107 7.18 -2.96 -15.25
N ASP A 108 7.95 -2.16 -15.99
CA ASP A 108 7.61 -1.69 -17.33
C ASP A 108 8.86 -1.62 -18.22
N SER A 109 8.98 -2.58 -19.13
CA SER A 109 10.10 -2.63 -20.08
C SER A 109 10.01 -1.60 -21.22
N THR A 110 8.91 -0.86 -21.31
CA THR A 110 8.72 0.20 -22.34
C THR A 110 9.25 1.55 -21.90
N VAL A 111 9.67 1.68 -20.61
CA VAL A 111 10.26 2.90 -20.06
C VAL A 111 11.70 2.66 -19.63
N SER A 112 12.46 3.74 -19.54
CA SER A 112 13.82 3.77 -19.05
C SER A 112 13.92 4.55 -17.75
N GLY A 113 14.99 4.32 -16.98
CA GLY A 113 15.30 5.11 -15.79
C GLY A 113 15.68 6.55 -16.14
N VAL A 114 15.29 7.48 -15.29
CA VAL A 114 15.71 8.88 -15.32
C VAL A 114 16.44 9.17 -14.01
N GLY A 115 17.71 9.54 -14.10
CA GLY A 115 18.62 9.64 -12.97
C GLY A 115 19.33 8.34 -12.61
N THR A 116 19.12 7.25 -13.37
CA THR A 116 19.81 5.96 -13.20
C THR A 116 19.85 5.20 -14.52
N ASP A 117 20.89 4.39 -14.69
CA ASP A 117 21.02 3.42 -15.79
C ASP A 117 20.59 2.00 -15.39
N SER A 118 20.20 1.83 -14.13
CA SER A 118 19.77 0.54 -13.60
C SER A 118 18.33 0.20 -13.96
N LYS A 119 17.97 -1.08 -13.90
CA LYS A 119 16.58 -1.54 -14.07
C LYS A 119 15.63 -1.01 -12.99
N ALA A 120 16.13 -0.43 -11.90
CA ALA A 120 15.33 0.21 -10.86
C ALA A 120 14.49 1.38 -11.40
N GLY A 121 14.87 1.95 -12.56
CA GLY A 121 14.11 2.99 -13.22
C GLY A 121 13.09 2.50 -14.27
N GLN A 122 13.03 1.19 -14.57
CA GLN A 122 12.07 0.62 -15.54
C GLN A 122 10.73 0.31 -14.87
N MET A 123 10.07 1.35 -14.34
CA MET A 123 8.86 1.23 -13.52
C MET A 123 7.80 2.25 -13.95
N SER A 124 6.53 1.82 -13.91
CA SER A 124 5.36 2.66 -14.16
C SER A 124 4.09 2.07 -13.50
N PRO A 125 2.97 2.79 -13.46
CA PRO A 125 1.71 2.27 -12.91
C PRO A 125 0.94 1.36 -13.88
N ARG A 126 1.43 1.06 -15.07
CA ARG A 126 0.71 0.42 -16.17
C ARG A 126 0.03 -0.93 -15.84
N ASN A 127 0.51 -1.64 -14.81
CA ASN A 127 -0.05 -2.92 -14.41
C ASN A 127 -1.30 -2.79 -13.51
N MET A 128 -1.56 -1.60 -12.97
CA MET A 128 -2.78 -1.26 -12.25
C MET A 128 -3.93 -1.05 -13.25
N LEU A 129 -5.12 -1.59 -12.94
CA LEU A 129 -6.27 -1.61 -13.85
C LEU A 129 -7.32 -0.53 -13.56
N THR A 130 -7.14 0.22 -12.48
CA THR A 130 -8.09 1.23 -11.99
C THR A 130 -7.44 2.59 -11.88
N THR A 131 -8.27 3.63 -11.89
CA THR A 131 -7.83 4.99 -11.56
C THR A 131 -7.61 5.15 -10.05
N THR A 132 -6.91 6.21 -9.66
CA THR A 132 -6.66 6.61 -8.26
C THR A 132 -7.37 7.91 -7.93
N ILE A 133 -7.38 8.31 -6.64
CA ILE A 133 -7.82 9.65 -6.21
C ILE A 133 -7.13 10.74 -7.04
N GLY A 134 -5.81 10.61 -7.27
CA GLY A 134 -5.03 11.56 -8.06
C GLY A 134 -5.46 11.62 -9.52
N ASP A 135 -5.77 10.49 -10.14
CA ASP A 135 -6.28 10.43 -11.51
C ASP A 135 -7.65 11.15 -11.62
N GLU A 136 -8.57 10.86 -10.69
CA GLU A 136 -9.88 11.50 -10.67
C GLU A 136 -9.80 13.01 -10.36
N LEU A 137 -8.85 13.41 -9.49
CA LEU A 137 -8.58 14.83 -9.23
C LEU A 137 -8.08 15.55 -10.50
N LYS A 138 -7.20 14.92 -11.28
CA LYS A 138 -6.75 15.41 -12.59
C LYS A 138 -7.92 15.62 -13.54
N VAL A 139 -8.82 14.61 -13.63
CA VAL A 139 -10.03 14.70 -14.48
C VAL A 139 -10.95 15.82 -14.00
N ALA A 140 -11.23 15.90 -12.69
CA ALA A 140 -12.12 16.90 -12.09
C ALA A 140 -11.64 18.36 -12.28
N THR A 141 -10.34 18.56 -12.47
CA THR A 141 -9.73 19.88 -12.67
C THR A 141 -9.28 20.12 -14.10
N ASN A 142 -9.73 19.30 -15.05
CA ASN A 142 -9.30 19.35 -16.45
C ASN A 142 -7.76 19.34 -16.59
N PHE A 143 -7.10 18.43 -15.83
CA PHE A 143 -5.65 18.21 -15.76
C PHE A 143 -4.82 19.41 -15.27
N LYS A 144 -5.43 20.36 -14.55
CA LYS A 144 -4.70 21.47 -13.94
C LYS A 144 -4.08 21.12 -12.60
N SER A 145 -4.71 20.24 -11.81
CA SER A 145 -4.14 19.70 -10.57
C SER A 145 -2.80 19.02 -10.82
N ARG A 146 -1.91 19.11 -9.85
CA ARG A 146 -0.62 18.42 -9.86
C ARG A 146 -0.62 17.28 -8.85
N VAL A 147 -0.12 16.12 -9.27
CA VAL A 147 -0.12 14.90 -8.48
C VAL A 147 1.28 14.30 -8.44
N PHE A 148 1.81 14.10 -7.23
CA PHE A 148 3.16 13.56 -7.03
C PHE A 148 3.16 12.41 -6.03
N GLY A 149 4.07 11.43 -6.25
CA GLY A 149 4.34 10.35 -5.32
C GLY A 149 5.79 10.36 -4.84
N VAL A 150 6.00 10.13 -3.54
CA VAL A 150 7.32 10.08 -2.90
C VAL A 150 7.43 8.90 -1.96
N SER A 151 8.43 8.06 -2.16
CA SER A 151 8.79 6.98 -1.24
C SER A 151 10.22 6.51 -1.49
N ILE A 152 10.79 5.72 -0.57
CA ILE A 152 12.03 4.99 -0.84
C ILE A 152 11.79 3.72 -1.69
N LYS A 153 10.54 3.21 -1.75
CA LYS A 153 10.13 2.08 -2.59
C LYS A 153 9.39 2.58 -3.83
N ASP A 154 9.73 2.09 -5.01
CA ASP A 154 9.08 2.42 -6.29
C ASP A 154 7.55 2.22 -6.26
N ARG A 155 7.07 1.03 -5.84
CA ARG A 155 5.64 0.69 -5.77
C ARG A 155 4.86 1.58 -4.82
N ALA A 156 5.49 2.04 -3.75
CA ALA A 156 4.88 2.91 -2.74
C ALA A 156 4.85 4.40 -3.16
N ALA A 157 5.63 4.79 -4.17
CA ALA A 157 5.55 6.10 -4.81
C ALA A 157 4.62 6.09 -6.03
N ILE A 158 4.74 5.07 -6.88
CA ILE A 158 4.10 5.00 -8.21
C ILE A 158 2.61 4.68 -8.12
N LEU A 159 2.24 3.61 -7.37
CA LEU A 159 0.86 3.13 -7.33
C LEU A 159 -0.10 4.12 -6.67
N PRO A 160 0.27 4.80 -5.55
CA PRO A 160 -0.52 5.90 -4.99
C PRO A 160 -0.74 7.09 -5.93
N ALA A 161 0.30 7.48 -6.65
CA ALA A 161 0.26 8.64 -7.55
C ALA A 161 -0.68 8.40 -8.75
N GLY A 162 -0.80 7.16 -9.22
CA GLY A 162 -1.71 6.81 -10.31
C GLY A 162 -1.13 6.98 -11.71
N HIS A 163 -2.03 6.89 -12.70
CA HIS A 163 -1.67 6.90 -14.12
C HIS A 163 -1.37 8.30 -14.66
N ALA A 164 -2.08 9.31 -14.16
CA ALA A 164 -2.00 10.69 -14.64
C ALA A 164 -1.08 11.59 -13.80
N ALA A 165 -0.28 10.99 -12.90
CA ALA A 165 0.63 11.74 -12.04
C ALA A 165 1.68 12.53 -12.84
N ASP A 166 2.05 13.72 -12.34
CA ASP A 166 3.11 14.54 -12.89
C ASP A 166 4.48 13.92 -12.66
N ALA A 167 4.69 13.31 -11.47
CA ALA A 167 5.84 12.46 -11.20
C ALA A 167 5.63 11.52 -10.00
N ALA A 168 6.42 10.45 -10.01
CA ALA A 168 6.71 9.66 -8.82
C ALA A 168 8.22 9.58 -8.66
N TYR A 169 8.71 9.77 -7.42
CA TYR A 169 10.13 9.70 -7.07
C TYR A 169 10.36 8.58 -6.07
N TRP A 170 11.33 7.71 -6.36
CA TRP A 170 11.73 6.61 -5.49
C TRP A 170 13.25 6.46 -5.45
N ILE A 171 13.78 5.67 -4.52
CA ILE A 171 15.22 5.52 -4.37
C ILE A 171 15.73 4.32 -5.17
N ASP A 172 16.75 4.54 -6.01
CA ASP A 172 17.63 3.48 -6.48
C ASP A 172 18.56 3.06 -5.31
N SER A 173 18.26 1.90 -4.73
CA SER A 173 19.01 1.38 -3.57
C SER A 173 20.50 1.15 -3.84
N LYS A 174 20.90 0.94 -5.10
CA LYS A 174 22.33 0.78 -5.45
C LYS A 174 23.09 2.10 -5.43
N GLN A 175 22.39 3.23 -5.65
CA GLN A 175 23.00 4.55 -5.76
C GLN A 175 22.58 5.50 -4.63
N SER A 176 21.69 5.08 -3.73
CA SER A 176 21.15 5.88 -2.61
C SER A 176 20.64 7.27 -3.05
N LYS A 177 19.97 7.34 -4.20
CA LYS A 177 19.45 8.59 -4.75
C LYS A 177 18.03 8.45 -5.28
N PHE A 178 17.25 9.52 -5.24
CA PHE A 178 15.93 9.59 -5.86
C PHE A 178 16.05 9.59 -7.38
N ILE A 179 15.24 8.77 -7.98
CA ILE A 179 15.12 8.58 -9.43
C ILE A 179 13.65 8.63 -9.83
N THR A 180 13.41 8.61 -11.14
CA THR A 180 12.09 8.41 -11.74
C THR A 180 12.23 7.59 -13.04
N SER A 181 11.22 7.56 -13.86
CA SER A 181 11.25 6.90 -15.18
C SER A 181 10.81 7.84 -16.31
N THR A 182 11.09 7.41 -17.54
CA THR A 182 10.61 8.12 -18.75
C THR A 182 9.09 8.08 -18.92
N TYR A 183 8.36 7.35 -18.06
CA TYR A 183 6.91 7.46 -17.96
C TYR A 183 6.48 8.88 -17.58
N TYR A 184 7.22 9.52 -16.67
CA TYR A 184 6.90 10.84 -16.14
C TYR A 184 7.67 11.96 -16.82
N MET A 185 8.96 11.79 -17.05
CA MET A 185 9.82 12.86 -17.57
C MET A 185 11.07 12.33 -18.28
N LYS A 186 11.73 13.17 -19.07
CA LYS A 186 12.95 12.82 -19.81
C LYS A 186 14.24 13.05 -19.04
N GLN A 187 14.25 13.96 -18.06
CA GLN A 187 15.41 14.27 -17.21
C GLN A 187 14.96 14.70 -15.82
N LEU A 188 15.79 14.45 -14.80
CA LEU A 188 15.50 14.92 -13.45
C LEU A 188 15.52 16.45 -13.39
N PRO A 189 14.58 17.07 -12.63
CA PRO A 189 14.67 18.49 -12.31
C PRO A 189 15.96 18.80 -11.52
N ALA A 190 16.55 19.96 -11.77
CA ALA A 190 17.78 20.39 -11.12
C ALA A 190 17.69 20.38 -9.57
N TRP A 191 16.52 20.65 -9.03
CA TRP A 191 16.30 20.59 -7.58
C TRP A 191 16.37 19.14 -7.02
N VAL A 192 15.95 18.13 -7.79
CA VAL A 192 16.09 16.70 -7.42
C VAL A 192 17.56 16.32 -7.42
N GLU A 193 18.33 16.72 -8.44
CA GLU A 193 19.76 16.48 -8.50
C GLU A 193 20.51 17.14 -7.34
N LYS A 194 20.13 18.37 -6.97
CA LYS A 194 20.66 19.07 -5.79
C LYS A 194 20.35 18.31 -4.51
N TYR A 195 19.12 17.81 -4.37
CA TYR A 195 18.73 17.02 -3.20
C TYR A 195 19.48 15.69 -3.15
N ASN A 196 19.64 15.01 -4.26
CA ASN A 196 20.44 13.78 -4.36
C ASN A 196 21.90 13.99 -3.89
N LYS A 197 22.50 15.13 -4.22
CA LYS A 197 23.85 15.49 -3.68
C LYS A 197 23.81 15.66 -2.15
N LYS A 198 22.74 16.22 -1.57
CA LYS A 198 22.60 16.37 -0.11
C LYS A 198 22.54 14.99 0.60
N ILE A 199 21.80 14.03 0.03
CA ILE A 199 21.59 12.71 0.65
C ILE A 199 22.66 11.69 0.30
N SER A 200 23.61 11.96 -0.62
CA SER A 200 24.68 11.04 -1.04
C SER A 200 25.64 10.64 0.10
N LYS A 201 25.59 11.34 1.25
CA LYS A 201 26.30 10.98 2.47
C LYS A 201 25.74 9.74 3.18
N TYR A 202 24.49 9.35 2.85
CA TYR A 202 23.83 8.21 3.46
C TYR A 202 24.00 6.94 2.61
N THR A 203 24.27 5.83 3.26
CA THR A 203 24.27 4.51 2.62
C THR A 203 22.84 4.00 2.42
N SER A 204 22.67 3.05 1.51
CA SER A 204 21.39 2.37 1.30
C SER A 204 20.84 1.72 2.57
N ASP A 205 21.74 1.14 3.38
CA ASP A 205 21.35 0.51 4.65
C ASP A 205 20.88 1.54 5.67
N GLN A 206 21.52 2.69 5.77
CA GLN A 206 21.06 3.79 6.63
C GLN A 206 19.66 4.26 6.22
N ILE A 207 19.43 4.47 4.91
CA ILE A 207 18.12 4.87 4.40
C ILE A 207 17.07 3.77 4.65
N SER A 208 17.45 2.51 4.52
CA SER A 208 16.51 1.39 4.62
C SER A 208 16.17 1.00 6.07
N TYR A 209 17.15 1.03 6.97
CA TYR A 209 17.06 0.39 8.28
C TYR A 209 17.31 1.34 9.46
N SER A 210 17.06 2.64 9.28
CA SER A 210 17.15 3.63 10.36
C SER A 210 16.21 4.82 10.11
N PRO A 211 16.07 5.75 11.09
CA PRO A 211 15.31 6.99 10.95
C PRO A 211 15.73 7.89 9.78
N VAL A 212 16.91 7.67 9.19
CA VAL A 212 17.34 8.38 7.97
C VAL A 212 16.33 8.18 6.84
N GLY A 213 15.68 7.01 6.76
CA GLY A 213 14.62 6.78 5.76
C GLY A 213 13.41 7.69 5.92
N ASN A 214 13.03 8.02 7.17
CA ASN A 214 11.97 9.01 7.44
C ASN A 214 12.45 10.40 7.00
N GLU A 215 13.71 10.78 7.37
CA GLU A 215 14.29 12.06 7.02
C GLU A 215 14.32 12.31 5.51
N VAL A 216 14.88 11.39 4.75
CA VAL A 216 15.00 11.59 3.30
C VAL A 216 13.66 11.60 2.59
N THR A 217 12.67 10.88 3.12
CA THR A 217 11.32 10.87 2.56
C THR A 217 10.59 12.19 2.81
N ILE A 218 10.60 12.68 4.06
CA ILE A 218 9.89 13.92 4.42
C ILE A 218 10.56 15.15 3.79
N ASP A 219 11.89 15.19 3.75
CA ASP A 219 12.63 16.25 3.09
C ASP A 219 12.32 16.29 1.58
N MET A 220 12.25 15.11 0.93
CA MET A 220 11.85 15.03 -0.48
C MET A 220 10.42 15.54 -0.69
N ALA A 221 9.48 15.18 0.20
CA ALA A 221 8.10 15.68 0.18
C ALA A 221 8.05 17.21 0.28
N LYS A 222 8.79 17.83 1.21
CA LYS A 222 8.93 19.29 1.35
C LYS A 222 9.55 19.93 0.10
N ASN A 223 10.55 19.28 -0.50
CA ASN A 223 11.16 19.75 -1.75
C ASN A 223 10.17 19.70 -2.92
N VAL A 224 9.34 18.67 -3.05
CA VAL A 224 8.26 18.61 -4.05
C VAL A 224 7.29 19.78 -3.83
N ILE A 225 6.77 19.98 -2.62
CA ILE A 225 5.83 21.09 -2.33
C ILE A 225 6.42 22.43 -2.73
N SER A 226 7.65 22.73 -2.32
CA SER A 226 8.26 24.05 -2.53
C SER A 226 8.65 24.31 -3.98
N ASN A 227 9.30 23.34 -4.66
CA ASN A 227 9.80 23.54 -6.03
C ASN A 227 8.69 23.40 -7.08
N GLU A 228 7.71 22.54 -6.82
CA GLU A 228 6.56 22.35 -7.71
C GLU A 228 5.38 23.25 -7.32
N LYS A 229 5.51 24.06 -6.26
CA LYS A 229 4.49 25.02 -5.77
C LYS A 229 3.12 24.37 -5.54
N LEU A 230 3.11 23.18 -4.93
CA LEU A 230 1.85 22.47 -4.67
C LEU A 230 0.96 23.29 -3.73
N GLY A 231 -0.34 23.32 -4.03
CA GLY A 231 -1.34 24.08 -3.27
C GLY A 231 -1.25 25.60 -3.45
N GLN A 232 -0.46 26.10 -4.41
CA GLN A 232 -0.21 27.53 -4.61
C GLN A 232 -0.62 28.05 -5.99
N GLN A 233 -1.26 27.21 -6.83
CA GLN A 233 -1.57 27.55 -8.23
C GLN A 233 -3.08 27.69 -8.54
N GLY A 234 -3.91 27.73 -7.50
CA GLY A 234 -5.35 27.99 -7.65
C GLY A 234 -6.23 26.75 -7.82
N GLU A 235 -5.64 25.57 -8.04
CA GLU A 235 -6.35 24.30 -8.06
C GLU A 235 -5.87 23.41 -6.89
N THR A 236 -6.68 22.42 -6.52
CA THR A 236 -6.29 21.42 -5.54
C THR A 236 -5.21 20.53 -6.10
N ASP A 237 -4.06 20.42 -5.43
CA ASP A 237 -3.00 19.48 -5.77
C ASP A 237 -2.99 18.27 -4.83
N MET A 238 -2.24 17.21 -5.16
CA MET A 238 -2.11 16.02 -4.33
C MET A 238 -0.66 15.55 -4.21
N LEU A 239 -0.27 15.22 -2.98
CA LEU A 239 1.02 14.62 -2.66
C LEU A 239 0.80 13.29 -1.91
N CYS A 240 1.30 12.21 -2.49
CA CYS A 240 1.31 10.87 -1.89
C CYS A 240 2.69 10.61 -1.28
N VAL A 241 2.77 10.41 0.02
CA VAL A 241 4.03 10.16 0.74
C VAL A 241 3.95 8.79 1.42
N SER A 242 4.97 7.93 1.22
CA SER A 242 5.04 6.66 1.91
C SER A 242 6.37 6.49 2.64
N PHE A 243 6.29 6.25 3.96
CA PHE A 243 7.42 5.96 4.83
C PHE A 243 7.66 4.45 4.87
N SER A 244 8.66 3.97 4.13
CA SER A 244 8.87 2.54 3.94
C SER A 244 10.07 1.95 4.69
N SER A 245 10.85 2.75 5.42
CA SER A 245 11.89 2.24 6.33
C SER A 245 11.30 1.51 7.55
N THR A 246 10.10 1.87 7.98
CA THR A 246 9.34 1.20 9.03
C THR A 246 9.15 -0.29 8.74
N ASP A 247 8.72 -0.65 7.54
CA ASP A 247 8.56 -2.03 7.08
C ASP A 247 9.90 -2.78 7.02
N LYS A 248 10.93 -2.15 6.44
CA LYS A 248 12.26 -2.78 6.36
C LYS A 248 12.86 -3.07 7.74
N ILE A 249 12.65 -2.18 8.71
CA ILE A 249 13.05 -2.37 10.10
C ILE A 249 12.26 -3.51 10.73
N GLY A 250 10.93 -3.55 10.55
CA GLY A 250 10.08 -4.62 11.05
C GLY A 250 10.48 -5.98 10.48
N HIS A 251 10.73 -6.07 9.17
CA HIS A 251 11.23 -7.31 8.55
C HIS A 251 12.56 -7.81 9.13
N LYS A 252 13.42 -6.90 9.57
CA LYS A 252 14.75 -7.26 10.07
C LYS A 252 14.80 -7.49 11.58
N TYR A 253 14.04 -6.74 12.36
CA TYR A 253 14.15 -6.67 13.82
C TYR A 253 12.85 -7.00 14.57
N GLY A 254 11.75 -7.22 13.85
CA GLY A 254 10.45 -7.54 14.46
C GLY A 254 9.67 -6.32 14.97
N THR A 255 8.53 -6.58 15.60
CA THR A 255 7.53 -5.57 16.00
C THR A 255 7.63 -5.10 17.45
N HIS A 256 8.55 -5.65 18.25
CA HIS A 256 8.67 -5.42 19.69
C HIS A 256 10.10 -5.05 20.14
N CYS A 257 10.92 -4.51 19.24
CA CYS A 257 12.29 -4.12 19.53
C CYS A 257 12.41 -2.60 19.74
N GLN A 258 13.50 -2.16 20.40
CA GLN A 258 13.79 -0.75 20.65
C GLN A 258 13.92 0.02 19.33
N ILE A 259 14.50 -0.60 18.28
CA ILE A 259 14.73 0.06 16.98
C ILE A 259 13.40 0.47 16.32
N ILE A 260 12.35 -0.37 16.41
CA ILE A 260 11.04 -0.02 15.84
C ILE A 260 10.36 1.10 16.65
N GLN A 261 10.51 1.09 17.98
CA GLN A 261 10.04 2.19 18.84
C GLN A 261 10.73 3.51 18.44
N ASP A 262 12.06 3.52 18.35
CA ASP A 262 12.84 4.71 17.99
C ASP A 262 12.46 5.23 16.59
N GLN A 263 12.20 4.32 15.65
CA GLN A 263 11.74 4.64 14.30
C GLN A 263 10.40 5.38 14.31
N PHE A 264 9.43 4.94 15.12
CA PHE A 264 8.11 5.58 15.21
C PHE A 264 8.16 6.89 16.00
N VAL A 265 8.99 6.99 17.04
CA VAL A 265 9.21 8.24 17.80
C VAL A 265 9.91 9.31 16.93
N ASP A 266 10.87 8.91 16.08
CA ASP A 266 11.48 9.82 15.10
C ASP A 266 10.45 10.25 14.04
N LEU A 267 9.65 9.32 13.51
CA LEU A 267 8.60 9.62 12.54
C LEU A 267 7.59 10.64 13.11
N ASP A 268 7.17 10.46 14.35
CA ASP A 268 6.26 11.36 15.05
C ASP A 268 6.76 12.80 15.07
N LYS A 269 8.04 13.01 15.46
CA LYS A 269 8.67 14.33 15.48
C LYS A 269 8.75 14.95 14.07
N ARG A 270 9.06 14.12 13.06
CA ARG A 270 9.13 14.60 11.67
C ARG A 270 7.76 14.93 11.10
N LEU A 271 6.72 14.21 11.50
CA LEU A 271 5.33 14.54 11.15
C LEU A 271 4.94 15.89 11.79
N ALA A 272 5.31 16.13 13.06
CA ALA A 272 5.09 17.42 13.70
C ALA A 272 5.75 18.59 12.94
N ASP A 273 7.01 18.43 12.55
CA ASP A 273 7.72 19.41 11.71
C ASP A 273 7.09 19.58 10.33
N PHE A 274 6.55 18.51 9.77
CA PHE A 274 5.90 18.54 8.46
C PHE A 274 4.54 19.25 8.52
N PHE A 275 3.74 19.00 9.54
CA PHE A 275 2.46 19.68 9.72
C PHE A 275 2.66 21.17 10.00
N ASN A 276 3.66 21.54 10.80
CA ASN A 276 4.04 22.94 10.99
C ASN A 276 4.50 23.60 9.67
N TYR A 277 5.25 22.86 8.83
CA TYR A 277 5.63 23.34 7.50
C TYR A 277 4.41 23.55 6.60
N LEU A 278 3.43 22.65 6.60
CA LEU A 278 2.18 22.79 5.86
C LEU A 278 1.36 24.00 6.34
N ASP A 279 1.24 24.18 7.67
CA ASP A 279 0.54 25.33 8.26
C ASP A 279 1.15 26.66 7.79
N GLN A 280 2.47 26.75 7.68
CA GLN A 280 3.19 27.95 7.26
C GLN A 280 3.16 28.16 5.73
N THR A 281 3.20 27.08 4.94
CA THR A 281 3.40 27.16 3.49
C THR A 281 2.08 27.20 2.72
N ILE A 282 1.10 26.39 3.16
CA ILE A 282 -0.20 26.24 2.52
C ILE A 282 -1.27 27.04 3.25
N GLY A 283 -1.19 27.07 4.58
CA GLY A 283 -2.15 27.67 5.49
C GLY A 283 -2.86 26.63 6.34
N LYS A 284 -2.99 26.90 7.64
CA LYS A 284 -3.77 26.06 8.54
C LYS A 284 -5.21 25.97 7.98
N ASP A 285 -5.79 24.78 7.99
CA ASP A 285 -7.13 24.47 7.48
C ASP A 285 -7.32 24.63 5.95
N GLU A 286 -6.25 24.87 5.19
CA GLU A 286 -6.28 24.97 3.73
C GLU A 286 -5.79 23.68 3.03
N TYR A 287 -5.35 22.69 3.80
CA TYR A 287 -4.94 21.38 3.31
C TYR A 287 -5.68 20.25 4.03
N LEU A 288 -5.82 19.13 3.35
CA LEU A 288 -6.39 17.89 3.89
C LEU A 288 -5.27 16.87 4.00
N VAL A 289 -5.03 16.34 5.21
CA VAL A 289 -4.13 15.20 5.44
C VAL A 289 -4.96 13.97 5.79
N PHE A 290 -4.59 12.82 5.22
CA PHE A 290 -4.95 11.53 5.79
C PHE A 290 -3.69 10.69 6.01
N LEU A 291 -3.69 9.90 7.10
CA LEU A 291 -2.63 8.96 7.43
C LEU A 291 -3.21 7.57 7.63
N THR A 292 -2.56 6.58 7.02
CA THR A 292 -2.94 5.17 7.12
C THR A 292 -1.71 4.27 6.98
N ALA A 293 -1.93 2.96 6.94
CA ALA A 293 -0.92 1.96 6.59
C ALA A 293 -1.43 1.05 5.47
N ASP A 294 -0.51 0.49 4.73
CA ASP A 294 -0.77 -0.49 3.68
C ASP A 294 -1.02 -1.91 4.22
N HIS A 295 -0.47 -2.21 5.39
CA HIS A 295 -0.68 -3.41 6.21
C HIS A 295 -0.04 -3.25 7.59
N GLY A 296 -0.38 -4.16 8.50
CA GLY A 296 0.34 -4.36 9.75
C GLY A 296 1.45 -5.41 9.63
N ALA A 297 1.75 -6.12 10.73
CA ALA A 297 2.72 -7.21 10.76
C ALA A 297 2.48 -8.18 11.93
N ALA A 298 2.85 -9.44 11.75
CA ALA A 298 2.82 -10.44 12.78
C ALA A 298 3.82 -10.14 13.91
N ASN A 299 3.59 -10.69 15.09
CA ASN A 299 4.64 -10.77 16.10
C ASN A 299 5.73 -11.72 15.61
N ASN A 300 6.96 -11.49 16.07
CA ASN A 300 8.06 -12.40 15.78
C ASN A 300 7.77 -13.83 16.31
N ILE A 301 8.16 -14.84 15.52
CA ILE A 301 7.90 -16.26 15.86
C ILE A 301 8.63 -16.65 17.13
N LEU A 302 9.92 -16.30 17.26
CA LEU A 302 10.73 -16.68 18.44
C LEU A 302 10.14 -16.07 19.71
N MET A 303 9.77 -14.78 19.64
CA MET A 303 9.12 -14.09 20.76
C MET A 303 7.80 -14.79 21.17
N ASN A 304 6.96 -15.16 20.20
CA ASN A 304 5.73 -15.88 20.51
C ASN A 304 6.01 -17.24 21.18
N GLN A 305 6.98 -18.01 20.67
CA GLN A 305 7.37 -19.31 21.20
C GLN A 305 7.94 -19.20 22.62
N GLU A 306 8.76 -18.19 22.89
CA GLU A 306 9.29 -17.90 24.24
C GLU A 306 8.19 -17.64 25.28
N HIS A 307 7.04 -17.11 24.83
CA HIS A 307 5.87 -16.84 25.67
C HIS A 307 4.81 -17.96 25.60
N GLY A 308 5.14 -19.12 25.02
CA GLY A 308 4.22 -20.26 24.91
C GLY A 308 3.07 -20.04 23.91
N ILE A 309 3.16 -19.03 23.04
CA ILE A 309 2.17 -18.76 22.00
C ILE A 309 2.51 -19.60 20.76
N PRO A 310 1.58 -20.40 20.21
CA PRO A 310 1.83 -21.18 19.00
C PRO A 310 2.23 -20.29 17.84
N ALA A 311 3.38 -20.57 17.22
CA ALA A 311 3.89 -19.84 16.07
C ALA A 311 4.93 -20.66 15.31
N GLY A 312 5.08 -20.42 14.01
CA GLY A 312 6.07 -21.11 13.20
C GLY A 312 6.24 -20.53 11.80
N GLY A 313 7.25 -21.01 11.10
CA GLY A 313 7.62 -20.55 9.77
C GLY A 313 7.09 -21.44 8.66
N PHE A 314 6.55 -20.83 7.60
CA PHE A 314 6.22 -21.47 6.34
C PHE A 314 7.36 -21.27 5.35
N PHE A 315 8.22 -22.28 5.20
CA PHE A 315 9.39 -22.25 4.30
C PHE A 315 8.95 -22.57 2.88
N TYR A 316 8.35 -21.61 2.19
CA TYR A 316 7.67 -21.81 0.91
C TYR A 316 8.53 -22.43 -0.20
N LYS A 317 9.86 -22.20 -0.21
CA LYS A 317 10.77 -22.81 -1.19
C LYS A 317 10.95 -24.31 -0.95
N GLN A 318 11.04 -24.72 0.33
CA GLN A 318 11.12 -26.12 0.69
C GLN A 318 9.78 -26.80 0.44
N GLU A 319 8.66 -26.17 0.83
CA GLU A 319 7.32 -26.69 0.58
C GLU A 319 7.02 -26.89 -0.91
N LEU A 320 7.54 -26.03 -1.80
CA LEU A 320 7.41 -26.23 -3.24
C LEU A 320 8.14 -27.49 -3.72
N LYS A 321 9.33 -27.80 -3.19
CA LYS A 321 10.08 -29.01 -3.49
C LYS A 321 9.34 -30.26 -2.98
N ASP A 322 8.85 -30.20 -1.76
CA ASP A 322 8.16 -31.31 -1.10
C ASP A 322 6.82 -31.61 -1.80
N LEU A 323 6.07 -30.58 -2.18
CA LEU A 323 4.86 -30.71 -2.99
C LEU A 323 5.13 -31.37 -4.34
N ASN A 324 6.16 -30.91 -5.07
CA ASN A 324 6.51 -31.51 -6.34
C ASN A 324 6.95 -32.97 -6.17
N SER A 325 7.73 -33.30 -5.14
CA SER A 325 8.13 -34.68 -4.81
C SER A 325 6.91 -35.58 -4.51
N TYR A 326 5.97 -35.06 -3.74
CA TYR A 326 4.71 -35.74 -3.47
C TYR A 326 3.90 -36.03 -4.76
N LEU A 327 3.74 -34.99 -5.62
CA LEU A 327 2.98 -35.12 -6.86
C LEU A 327 3.69 -36.06 -7.86
N GLN A 328 5.02 -35.99 -7.98
CA GLN A 328 5.81 -36.88 -8.82
C GLN A 328 5.64 -38.35 -8.42
N LYS A 329 5.73 -38.63 -7.12
CA LYS A 329 5.51 -39.99 -6.58
C LYS A 329 4.08 -40.46 -6.84
N LYS A 330 3.08 -39.60 -6.58
CA LYS A 330 1.66 -39.93 -6.71
C LYS A 330 1.25 -40.25 -8.14
N TYR A 331 1.78 -39.49 -9.10
CA TYR A 331 1.41 -39.60 -10.52
C TYR A 331 2.43 -40.34 -11.37
N ASN A 332 3.49 -40.90 -10.75
CA ASN A 332 4.57 -41.59 -11.45
C ASN A 332 5.14 -40.76 -12.62
N THR A 333 5.47 -39.49 -12.36
CA THR A 333 6.02 -38.53 -13.33
C THR A 333 7.29 -37.90 -12.81
N THR A 334 8.18 -37.45 -13.69
CA THR A 334 9.36 -36.65 -13.33
C THR A 334 9.13 -35.16 -13.45
N ALA A 335 7.95 -34.74 -13.97
CA ALA A 335 7.64 -33.35 -14.17
C ALA A 335 7.29 -32.63 -12.85
N ASN A 336 7.77 -31.39 -12.70
CA ASN A 336 7.25 -30.50 -11.66
C ASN A 336 5.87 -30.00 -12.07
N LEU A 337 4.86 -30.31 -11.26
CA LEU A 337 3.46 -29.95 -11.52
C LEU A 337 3.05 -28.66 -10.81
N ALA A 338 3.86 -28.17 -9.86
CA ALA A 338 3.73 -26.86 -9.22
C ALA A 338 4.92 -25.99 -9.63
N ARG A 339 4.63 -24.74 -10.09
CA ARG A 339 5.65 -23.78 -10.57
C ARG A 339 6.16 -22.88 -9.44
N TYR A 340 5.24 -22.37 -8.61
CA TYR A 340 5.54 -21.41 -7.56
C TYR A 340 4.65 -21.62 -6.33
N ILE A 341 5.19 -21.32 -5.16
CA ILE A 341 4.43 -20.97 -3.96
C ILE A 341 4.91 -19.58 -3.56
N MET A 342 4.00 -18.63 -3.46
CA MET A 342 4.32 -17.25 -3.06
C MET A 342 3.08 -16.50 -2.60
N SER A 343 3.26 -15.62 -1.64
CA SER A 343 2.14 -14.84 -1.07
C SER A 343 0.95 -15.74 -0.72
N TYR A 344 1.27 -16.90 -0.14
CA TYR A 344 0.30 -17.94 0.25
C TYR A 344 -0.53 -18.52 -0.92
N ASN A 345 -0.06 -18.38 -2.15
CA ASN A 345 -0.68 -18.97 -3.34
C ASN A 345 0.18 -20.06 -3.95
N VAL A 346 -0.44 -21.18 -4.34
CA VAL A 346 0.19 -22.24 -5.13
C VAL A 346 -0.20 -22.07 -6.59
N VAL A 347 0.81 -21.91 -7.44
CA VAL A 347 0.67 -21.81 -8.89
C VAL A 347 1.05 -23.14 -9.52
N LEU A 348 0.12 -23.81 -10.19
CA LEU A 348 0.35 -25.06 -10.87
C LEU A 348 0.89 -24.84 -12.29
N ASP A 349 1.62 -25.81 -12.80
CA ASP A 349 2.04 -25.87 -14.20
C ASP A 349 0.99 -26.58 -15.04
N HIS A 350 0.05 -25.82 -15.59
CA HIS A 350 -1.06 -26.38 -16.38
C HIS A 350 -0.55 -27.13 -17.62
N ASP A 351 0.53 -26.65 -18.26
CA ASP A 351 1.12 -27.31 -19.44
C ASP A 351 1.79 -28.63 -19.06
N ALA A 352 2.55 -28.65 -17.96
CA ALA A 352 3.18 -29.88 -17.45
C ALA A 352 2.11 -30.92 -17.04
N ILE A 353 1.04 -30.49 -16.39
CA ILE A 353 -0.10 -31.35 -16.00
C ILE A 353 -0.75 -31.95 -17.23
N ALA A 354 -1.04 -31.15 -18.29
CA ALA A 354 -1.61 -31.60 -19.51
C ALA A 354 -0.70 -32.59 -20.27
N LYS A 355 0.61 -32.27 -20.36
CA LYS A 355 1.62 -33.16 -20.98
C LYS A 355 1.77 -34.50 -20.26
N ALA A 356 1.57 -34.51 -18.94
CA ALA A 356 1.55 -35.74 -18.15
C ALA A 356 0.24 -36.55 -18.31
N GLY A 357 -0.72 -36.09 -19.11
CA GLY A 357 -2.02 -36.73 -19.30
C GLY A 357 -2.95 -36.63 -18.09
N LEU A 358 -2.68 -35.69 -17.16
CA LEU A 358 -3.42 -35.56 -15.93
C LEU A 358 -4.56 -34.54 -16.06
N LYS A 359 -5.62 -34.76 -15.29
CA LYS A 359 -6.74 -33.80 -15.20
C LYS A 359 -6.39 -32.72 -14.17
N LEU A 360 -6.33 -31.46 -14.59
CA LEU A 360 -6.01 -30.30 -13.72
C LEU A 360 -6.85 -30.27 -12.45
N ARG A 361 -8.17 -30.55 -12.55
CA ARG A 361 -9.07 -30.61 -11.39
C ARG A 361 -8.62 -31.65 -10.36
N THR A 362 -8.14 -32.81 -10.80
CA THR A 362 -7.66 -33.88 -9.89
C THR A 362 -6.41 -33.42 -9.17
N VAL A 363 -5.47 -32.83 -9.90
CA VAL A 363 -4.22 -32.30 -9.32
C VAL A 363 -4.52 -31.19 -8.30
N LYS A 364 -5.42 -30.23 -8.64
CA LYS A 364 -5.87 -29.19 -7.69
C LYS A 364 -6.44 -29.78 -6.39
N ASN A 365 -7.28 -30.80 -6.48
CA ASN A 365 -7.86 -31.45 -5.29
C ASN A 365 -6.78 -32.13 -4.44
N ASP A 366 -5.79 -32.77 -5.06
CA ASP A 366 -4.69 -33.43 -4.35
C ASP A 366 -3.76 -32.41 -3.69
N VAL A 367 -3.52 -31.26 -4.30
CA VAL A 367 -2.76 -30.18 -3.71
C VAL A 367 -3.51 -29.59 -2.51
N VAL A 368 -4.81 -29.37 -2.63
CA VAL A 368 -5.66 -28.94 -1.50
C VAL A 368 -5.51 -29.93 -0.33
N LYS A 369 -5.68 -31.24 -0.61
CA LYS A 369 -5.53 -32.27 0.44
C LYS A 369 -4.13 -32.29 1.04
N TYR A 370 -3.09 -32.20 0.25
CA TYR A 370 -1.70 -32.17 0.73
C TYR A 370 -1.47 -31.04 1.75
N PHE A 371 -2.02 -29.85 1.49
CA PHE A 371 -1.86 -28.74 2.42
C PHE A 371 -2.84 -28.75 3.60
N GLN A 372 -4.05 -29.32 3.44
CA GLN A 372 -4.98 -29.48 4.56
C GLN A 372 -4.46 -30.41 5.65
N ASP A 373 -3.58 -31.36 5.31
CA ASP A 373 -2.95 -32.27 6.27
C ASP A 373 -1.76 -31.63 7.02
N LYS A 374 -1.42 -30.35 6.73
CA LYS A 374 -0.33 -29.62 7.38
C LYS A 374 -0.83 -28.82 8.58
N GLU A 375 -0.18 -29.01 9.73
CA GLU A 375 -0.54 -28.39 11.02
C GLU A 375 -0.61 -26.84 10.94
N TYR A 376 0.26 -26.22 10.16
CA TYR A 376 0.35 -24.78 10.01
C TYR A 376 -0.65 -24.17 9.01
N VAL A 377 -1.46 -24.99 8.34
CA VAL A 377 -2.48 -24.54 7.39
C VAL A 377 -3.87 -24.66 8.01
N ALA A 378 -4.55 -23.54 8.16
CA ALA A 378 -5.94 -23.54 8.62
C ALA A 378 -6.89 -24.00 7.51
N TYR A 379 -6.69 -23.49 6.28
CA TYR A 379 -7.48 -23.87 5.11
C TYR A 379 -6.61 -23.83 3.84
N ALA A 380 -6.81 -24.80 2.95
CA ALA A 380 -6.31 -24.78 1.59
C ALA A 380 -7.53 -24.78 0.63
N VAL A 381 -7.61 -23.79 -0.26
CA VAL A 381 -8.81 -23.55 -1.06
C VAL A 381 -8.47 -23.50 -2.54
N ASN A 382 -9.12 -24.36 -3.34
CA ASN A 382 -9.10 -24.25 -4.79
C ASN A 382 -9.92 -23.03 -5.23
N MET A 383 -9.25 -22.03 -5.80
CA MET A 383 -9.84 -20.73 -6.12
C MET A 383 -10.90 -20.79 -7.25
N ASP A 384 -10.91 -21.84 -8.09
CA ASP A 384 -12.02 -22.05 -9.03
C ASP A 384 -13.36 -22.36 -8.31
N ARG A 385 -13.33 -22.65 -7.01
CA ARG A 385 -14.47 -23.06 -6.20
C ARG A 385 -14.58 -22.31 -4.88
N VAL A 386 -13.97 -21.14 -4.79
CA VAL A 386 -13.95 -20.34 -3.56
C VAL A 386 -15.35 -20.07 -3.01
N GLU A 387 -16.34 -19.84 -3.87
CA GLU A 387 -17.73 -19.60 -3.50
C GLU A 387 -18.33 -20.77 -2.68
N SER A 388 -18.00 -22.01 -3.04
CA SER A 388 -18.48 -23.22 -2.38
C SER A 388 -17.53 -23.77 -1.32
N ALA A 389 -16.42 -23.09 -1.02
CA ALA A 389 -15.47 -23.54 -0.02
C ALA A 389 -16.07 -23.46 1.39
N THR A 390 -15.80 -24.49 2.21
CA THR A 390 -16.20 -24.54 3.63
C THR A 390 -15.13 -23.83 4.47
N VAL A 391 -15.24 -22.51 4.53
CA VAL A 391 -14.38 -21.61 5.34
C VAL A 391 -15.25 -20.52 5.97
N PRO A 392 -14.84 -19.89 7.08
CA PRO A 392 -15.57 -18.77 7.66
C PRO A 392 -15.86 -17.67 6.62
N SER A 393 -17.07 -17.09 6.66
CA SER A 393 -17.53 -16.13 5.65
C SER A 393 -16.58 -14.95 5.46
N TYR A 394 -16.05 -14.39 6.53
CA TYR A 394 -15.13 -13.25 6.48
C TYR A 394 -13.78 -13.61 5.82
N ILE A 395 -13.29 -14.85 5.95
CA ILE A 395 -12.09 -15.34 5.25
C ILE A 395 -12.40 -15.55 3.77
N LYS A 396 -13.58 -16.12 3.47
CA LYS A 396 -14.03 -16.33 2.09
C LYS A 396 -14.11 -15.01 1.33
N GLU A 397 -14.70 -13.98 1.95
CA GLU A 397 -14.80 -12.64 1.37
C GLU A 397 -13.41 -12.06 1.09
N LYS A 398 -12.48 -12.13 2.05
CA LYS A 398 -11.10 -11.70 1.84
C LYS A 398 -10.40 -12.44 0.69
N MET A 399 -10.63 -13.75 0.53
CA MET A 399 -10.08 -14.52 -0.60
C MET A 399 -10.67 -14.06 -1.94
N ILE A 400 -12.00 -13.86 -2.02
CA ILE A 400 -12.70 -13.40 -3.24
C ILE A 400 -12.19 -12.01 -3.63
N ASN A 401 -12.11 -11.09 -2.67
CA ASN A 401 -11.58 -9.74 -2.87
C ASN A 401 -10.11 -9.74 -3.34
N GLY A 402 -9.32 -10.69 -2.86
CA GLY A 402 -7.92 -10.84 -3.22
C GLY A 402 -7.67 -11.53 -4.57
N TYR A 403 -8.67 -12.15 -5.21
CA TYR A 403 -8.45 -13.07 -6.31
C TYR A 403 -8.74 -12.50 -7.69
N CYS A 404 -7.72 -12.23 -8.46
CA CYS A 404 -7.83 -11.95 -9.91
C CYS A 404 -7.41 -13.18 -10.72
N ARG A 405 -8.37 -13.91 -11.29
CA ARG A 405 -8.17 -15.20 -11.96
C ARG A 405 -7.02 -15.25 -12.99
N LYS A 406 -6.74 -14.14 -13.67
CA LYS A 406 -5.68 -14.06 -14.68
C LYS A 406 -4.29 -13.76 -14.11
N ARG A 407 -4.22 -13.43 -12.83
CA ARG A 407 -3.00 -12.90 -12.18
C ARG A 407 -2.61 -13.64 -10.91
N ASN A 408 -3.43 -14.58 -10.46
CA ASN A 408 -3.23 -15.31 -9.21
C ASN A 408 -2.95 -16.80 -9.42
N GLY A 409 -2.59 -17.50 -8.33
CA GLY A 409 -2.40 -18.95 -8.31
C GLY A 409 -3.72 -19.73 -8.29
N ASP A 410 -3.58 -21.06 -8.28
CA ASP A 410 -4.70 -21.99 -8.32
C ASP A 410 -5.30 -22.30 -6.95
N ILE A 411 -4.43 -22.33 -5.92
CA ILE A 411 -4.80 -22.68 -4.54
C ILE A 411 -4.35 -21.57 -3.62
N GLN A 412 -5.27 -21.05 -2.80
CA GLN A 412 -4.96 -20.12 -1.72
C GLN A 412 -4.75 -20.91 -0.42
N LEU A 413 -3.66 -20.63 0.27
CA LEU A 413 -3.37 -21.14 1.60
C LEU A 413 -3.76 -20.08 2.64
N ILE A 414 -4.47 -20.52 3.67
CA ILE A 414 -4.80 -19.72 4.85
C ILE A 414 -4.04 -20.32 6.01
N MET A 415 -3.08 -19.56 6.50
CA MET A 415 -2.20 -20.03 7.58
C MET A 415 -2.90 -19.96 8.94
N GLN A 416 -2.48 -20.82 9.87
CA GLN A 416 -2.81 -20.66 11.28
C GLN A 416 -2.28 -19.33 11.83
N PRO A 417 -2.94 -18.72 12.84
CA PRO A 417 -2.40 -17.52 13.50
C PRO A 417 -0.97 -17.76 14.01
N GLY A 418 -0.10 -16.77 13.84
CA GLY A 418 1.31 -16.87 14.22
C GLY A 418 2.22 -17.57 13.19
N TRP A 419 1.65 -18.13 12.11
CA TRP A 419 2.40 -18.75 11.02
C TRP A 419 2.47 -17.86 9.79
N TYR A 420 3.69 -17.68 9.25
CA TYR A 420 3.90 -16.86 8.07
C TYR A 420 5.09 -17.29 7.20
N GLU A 421 5.15 -16.79 5.96
CA GLU A 421 6.20 -17.11 4.99
C GLU A 421 7.59 -16.72 5.49
N ILE A 422 8.55 -17.64 5.36
CA ILE A 422 9.97 -17.40 5.62
C ILE A 422 10.72 -17.36 4.30
N TYR A 423 11.36 -16.22 4.02
CA TYR A 423 12.13 -15.99 2.79
C TYR A 423 13.56 -16.54 2.87
N GLY A 424 14.08 -16.68 4.08
CA GLY A 424 15.39 -17.29 4.38
C GLY A 424 15.32 -18.81 4.61
N ASP A 425 16.43 -19.37 5.11
CA ASP A 425 16.54 -20.78 5.43
C ASP A 425 16.31 -21.10 6.92
N LYS A 426 16.07 -20.06 7.73
CA LYS A 426 15.79 -20.16 9.18
C LYS A 426 14.86 -19.04 9.64
N ILE A 427 14.24 -19.26 10.79
CA ILE A 427 13.50 -18.22 11.54
C ILE A 427 14.55 -17.30 12.20
N ASP A 428 14.34 -16.00 12.11
CA ASP A 428 15.18 -14.95 12.70
C ASP A 428 14.35 -14.01 13.60
N GLU A 429 14.97 -12.91 14.04
CA GLU A 429 14.35 -11.88 14.88
C GLU A 429 13.33 -11.01 14.13
N GLY A 430 13.28 -11.11 12.83
CA GLY A 430 12.41 -10.34 11.96
C GLY A 430 10.95 -10.78 12.02
N THR A 431 10.12 -10.05 11.30
CA THR A 431 8.72 -10.42 11.06
C THR A 431 8.34 -10.26 9.60
N THR A 432 7.16 -10.70 9.25
CA THR A 432 6.53 -10.40 7.96
C THR A 432 5.02 -10.25 8.12
N HIS A 433 4.35 -10.11 7.00
CA HIS A 433 2.93 -9.81 6.87
C HIS A 433 2.35 -10.56 5.66
N GLY A 434 1.10 -10.31 5.32
CA GLY A 434 0.43 -10.87 4.14
C GLY A 434 -0.64 -11.89 4.48
N ALA A 435 -0.78 -12.27 5.77
CA ALA A 435 -1.83 -13.16 6.22
C ALA A 435 -3.16 -12.41 6.42
N TRP A 436 -4.18 -13.15 6.83
CA TRP A 436 -5.55 -12.63 7.03
C TRP A 436 -5.80 -12.05 8.42
N ASN A 437 -4.89 -12.27 9.34
CA ASN A 437 -5.03 -12.03 10.77
C ASN A 437 -5.16 -10.53 11.10
N PRO A 438 -5.80 -10.18 12.23
CA PRO A 438 -5.93 -8.77 12.63
C PRO A 438 -4.61 -8.01 12.77
N TYR A 439 -3.53 -8.67 13.19
CA TYR A 439 -2.21 -8.03 13.31
C TYR A 439 -1.62 -7.58 11.96
N ASP A 440 -2.02 -8.21 10.84
CA ASP A 440 -1.67 -7.77 9.48
C ASP A 440 -2.72 -6.82 8.90
N ALA A 441 -3.98 -6.95 9.33
CA ALA A 441 -5.12 -6.33 8.68
C ALA A 441 -5.67 -5.08 9.40
N HIS A 442 -5.44 -4.90 10.71
CA HIS A 442 -5.89 -3.72 11.46
C HIS A 442 -4.88 -2.60 11.32
N ILE A 443 -5.26 -1.56 10.60
CA ILE A 443 -4.43 -0.42 10.22
C ILE A 443 -5.00 0.89 10.79
N PRO A 444 -4.18 1.93 11.03
CA PRO A 444 -4.68 3.26 11.36
C PRO A 444 -5.38 3.90 10.15
N PHE A 445 -6.40 4.73 10.39
CA PHE A 445 -6.93 5.67 9.43
C PHE A 445 -7.33 6.95 10.14
N LEU A 446 -6.50 7.97 9.99
CA LEU A 446 -6.61 9.28 10.62
C LEU A 446 -6.73 10.34 9.53
N MET A 447 -7.56 11.36 9.76
CA MET A 447 -7.72 12.50 8.85
C MET A 447 -7.65 13.81 9.64
N MET A 448 -7.12 14.89 9.04
CA MET A 448 -7.03 16.20 9.68
C MET A 448 -7.03 17.32 8.64
N GLY A 449 -7.49 18.51 9.04
CA GLY A 449 -7.42 19.73 8.25
C GLY A 449 -8.72 20.03 7.53
N TRP A 450 -8.65 20.56 6.31
CA TRP A 450 -9.76 21.06 5.55
C TRP A 450 -10.93 20.06 5.46
N GLY A 451 -12.12 20.49 5.86
CA GLY A 451 -13.35 19.71 5.76
C GLY A 451 -13.47 18.56 6.77
N VAL A 452 -12.46 18.30 7.58
CA VAL A 452 -12.48 17.23 8.58
C VAL A 452 -13.07 17.74 9.89
N LYS A 453 -14.14 17.10 10.38
CA LYS A 453 -14.65 17.34 11.72
C LYS A 453 -13.81 16.56 12.73
N HIS A 454 -13.46 17.19 13.84
CA HIS A 454 -12.83 16.47 14.96
C HIS A 454 -13.76 15.39 15.51
N GLY A 455 -13.23 14.21 15.78
CA GLY A 455 -13.98 13.12 16.37
C GLY A 455 -13.32 11.76 16.13
N LYS A 456 -14.08 10.72 16.42
CA LYS A 456 -13.65 9.35 16.18
C LYS A 456 -14.83 8.42 15.97
N THR A 457 -14.56 7.27 15.33
CA THR A 457 -15.52 6.21 15.16
C THR A 457 -14.89 4.84 15.37
N ASN A 458 -15.62 3.93 16.00
CA ASN A 458 -15.26 2.53 16.13
C ASN A 458 -16.10 1.63 15.21
N HIS A 459 -16.96 2.23 14.36
CA HIS A 459 -17.65 1.47 13.33
C HIS A 459 -16.65 0.82 12.39
N PRO A 460 -16.90 -0.43 11.95
CA PRO A 460 -16.03 -1.09 10.99
C PRO A 460 -15.89 -0.24 9.73
N THR A 461 -14.64 0.06 9.38
CA THR A 461 -14.24 0.69 8.14
C THR A 461 -13.21 -0.20 7.43
N TYR A 462 -13.02 0.02 6.14
CA TYR A 462 -12.09 -0.77 5.35
C TYR A 462 -11.06 0.13 4.65
N ILE A 463 -9.92 -0.43 4.33
CA ILE A 463 -8.87 0.26 3.54
C ILE A 463 -9.45 0.85 2.23
N THR A 464 -10.47 0.21 1.66
CA THR A 464 -11.18 0.67 0.45
C THR A 464 -12.02 1.92 0.69
N ASP A 465 -12.43 2.20 1.93
CA ASP A 465 -13.24 3.36 2.29
C ASP A 465 -12.45 4.66 2.30
N ILE A 466 -11.12 4.57 2.35
CA ILE A 466 -10.22 5.73 2.36
C ILE A 466 -10.42 6.58 1.11
N ALA A 467 -10.27 5.98 -0.09
CA ALA A 467 -10.46 6.72 -1.34
C ALA A 467 -11.88 7.30 -1.49
N ALA A 468 -12.90 6.51 -1.12
CA ALA A 468 -14.28 6.95 -1.14
C ALA A 468 -14.48 8.18 -0.23
N THR A 469 -13.93 8.17 0.96
CA THR A 469 -14.02 9.26 1.95
C THR A 469 -13.32 10.52 1.44
N ILE A 470 -12.10 10.41 0.94
CA ILE A 470 -11.34 11.56 0.42
C ILE A 470 -12.04 12.16 -0.82
N CYS A 471 -12.47 11.34 -1.77
CA CYS A 471 -13.19 11.82 -2.96
C CYS A 471 -14.51 12.51 -2.59
N ASN A 472 -15.25 11.97 -1.62
CA ASN A 472 -16.47 12.58 -1.12
C ASN A 472 -16.21 13.94 -0.45
N LEU A 473 -15.17 14.03 0.40
CA LEU A 473 -14.78 15.29 1.05
C LEU A 473 -14.45 16.39 0.06
N VAL A 474 -13.68 16.05 -0.99
CA VAL A 474 -13.23 17.05 -1.97
C VAL A 474 -14.16 17.16 -3.19
N HIS A 475 -15.31 16.49 -3.15
CA HIS A 475 -16.36 16.53 -4.18
C HIS A 475 -15.82 16.23 -5.59
N ILE A 476 -15.15 15.10 -5.74
CA ILE A 476 -14.74 14.54 -7.03
C ILE A 476 -15.34 13.15 -7.22
N GLN A 477 -15.33 12.65 -8.45
CA GLN A 477 -15.71 11.29 -8.78
C GLN A 477 -14.79 10.32 -8.02
N MET A 478 -15.35 9.24 -7.49
CA MET A 478 -14.56 8.13 -6.95
C MET A 478 -13.81 7.41 -8.07
N PRO A 479 -12.62 6.82 -7.78
CA PRO A 479 -11.91 5.99 -8.75
C PRO A 479 -12.82 4.92 -9.38
N ASN A 480 -12.61 4.62 -10.65
CA ASN A 480 -13.50 3.78 -11.47
C ASN A 480 -13.66 2.32 -10.97
N GLY A 481 -12.75 1.87 -10.10
CA GLY A 481 -12.81 0.55 -9.46
C GLY A 481 -13.22 0.60 -7.98
N CYS A 482 -13.53 1.78 -7.44
CA CYS A 482 -13.84 1.97 -6.02
C CYS A 482 -15.10 1.20 -5.60
N ILE A 483 -14.96 0.42 -4.52
CA ILE A 483 -16.07 -0.29 -3.88
C ILE A 483 -16.30 0.17 -2.44
N GLY A 484 -15.47 1.10 -1.97
CA GLY A 484 -15.53 1.63 -0.61
C GLY A 484 -16.71 2.57 -0.39
N ASN A 485 -17.02 2.79 0.87
CA ASN A 485 -18.04 3.72 1.31
C ASN A 485 -17.39 4.92 2.01
N ALA A 486 -17.89 6.12 1.77
CA ALA A 486 -17.39 7.30 2.47
C ALA A 486 -17.75 7.23 3.96
N VAL A 487 -16.76 7.49 4.83
CA VAL A 487 -16.97 7.53 6.28
C VAL A 487 -17.75 8.79 6.65
N GLU A 488 -18.83 8.63 7.40
CA GLU A 488 -19.60 9.75 7.95
C GLU A 488 -18.93 10.28 9.22
N MET A 489 -18.49 11.54 9.19
CA MET A 489 -17.98 12.26 10.35
C MET A 489 -19.14 12.94 11.09
N LYS A 490 -19.66 12.26 12.11
CA LYS A 490 -20.75 12.77 12.98
C LYS A 490 -20.20 13.49 14.20
#